data_204cf8e37b175b15fa83b21b66093df5
#
_entry.id   204cf8e37b175b15fa83b21b66093df5
#
_cell.length_a   1.000
_cell.length_b   1.000
_cell.length_c   1.000
_cell.angle_alpha   90.00
_cell.angle_beta   90.00
_cell.angle_gamma   90.00
#
_symmetry.space_group_name_H-M   'P 1'
#
loop_
_entity.id
_entity.type
_entity.pdbx_description
1 polymer ?
#
loop_
_entity_poly.entity_id
_entity_poly.type
_entity_poly.pdbx_seq_one_letter_code
_entity_poly.pdbx_strand_id
1 'polypeptide(L)'
;MVTEVRARTNAGYRRKNTVIITIITLLSCFALVMVIYNLIKGSYLFSAAWFIATILAGTYVLIRINTVYSTYIMTDRVSIYMKNWTNDFLPYDYDNSVKILSEFIPAKTKIVEIPVNEISTVLIGTKNFIKRNVAPDTDFVKNVKELERSKDFYRKRTITSMDIFYVETYDRECYYMPVVNFDTKDITKIVQAIQRRNPDLIFKSSSKAYRKLMVKR
;
A
#
# COMPACT_ATOMS: atom_id res chain seq x y z
N MET A 1 -9.64 10.57 -25.90
CA MET A 1 -10.20 10.43 -24.55
C MET A 1 -9.20 9.61 -23.71
N VAL A 2 -8.52 10.20 -22.76
CA VAL A 2 -7.54 9.49 -21.90
C VAL A 2 -8.32 8.77 -20.83
N THR A 3 -8.42 7.46 -20.93
CA THR A 3 -9.03 6.65 -19.87
C THR A 3 -7.95 6.26 -18.86
N GLU A 4 -7.66 7.19 -17.99
CA GLU A 4 -6.92 6.94 -16.77
C GLU A 4 -7.79 6.08 -15.84
N VAL A 5 -7.28 4.94 -15.41
CA VAL A 5 -7.95 4.06 -14.45
C VAL A 5 -7.15 4.04 -13.17
N ARG A 6 -7.72 4.60 -12.11
CA ARG A 6 -7.13 4.64 -10.78
C ARG A 6 -7.85 3.70 -9.84
N ALA A 7 -7.10 2.84 -9.14
CA ALA A 7 -7.67 2.02 -8.09
C ALA A 7 -7.97 2.85 -6.84
N ARG A 8 -9.19 2.72 -6.34
CA ARG A 8 -9.63 3.33 -5.09
C ARG A 8 -9.55 2.30 -3.97
N THR A 9 -9.34 2.77 -2.78
CA THR A 9 -9.49 1.92 -1.60
C THR A 9 -10.94 1.46 -1.46
N ASN A 10 -11.14 0.24 -0.95
CA ASN A 10 -12.45 -0.33 -0.72
C ASN A 10 -13.32 0.59 0.16
N ALA A 11 -14.60 0.74 -0.20
CA ALA A 11 -15.52 1.64 0.48
C ALA A 11 -15.69 1.30 1.98
N GLY A 12 -15.74 0.02 2.33
CA GLY A 12 -15.81 -0.42 3.72
C GLY A 12 -14.57 -0.05 4.52
N TYR A 13 -13.39 -0.24 3.93
CA TYR A 13 -12.11 0.16 4.52
C TYR A 13 -12.04 1.67 4.72
N ARG A 14 -12.41 2.46 3.71
CA ARG A 14 -12.47 3.93 3.81
C ARG A 14 -13.40 4.37 4.92
N ARG A 15 -14.66 3.88 4.93
CA ARG A 15 -15.66 4.24 5.94
C ARG A 15 -15.17 3.98 7.36
N LYS A 16 -14.62 2.77 7.60
CA LYS A 16 -14.06 2.41 8.91
C LYS A 16 -12.94 3.36 9.33
N ASN A 17 -12.01 3.65 8.42
CA ASN A 17 -10.88 4.54 8.74
C ASN A 17 -11.32 6.00 8.89
N THR A 18 -12.28 6.48 8.10
CA THR A 18 -12.85 7.83 8.27
C THR A 18 -13.46 8.00 9.67
N VAL A 19 -14.24 7.02 10.14
CA VAL A 19 -14.78 7.05 11.50
C VAL A 19 -13.68 7.13 12.55
N ILE A 20 -12.65 6.27 12.44
CA ILE A 20 -11.51 6.28 13.38
C ILE A 20 -10.77 7.62 13.33
N ILE A 21 -10.48 8.14 12.14
CA ILE A 21 -9.83 9.44 11.95
C ILE A 21 -10.64 10.55 12.60
N THR A 22 -11.95 10.58 12.36
CA THR A 22 -12.85 11.61 12.95
C THR A 22 -12.82 11.55 14.47
N ILE A 23 -12.96 10.36 15.07
CA ILE A 23 -12.96 10.20 16.55
C ILE A 23 -11.62 10.69 17.11
N ILE A 24 -10.49 10.28 16.55
CA ILE A 24 -9.17 10.65 17.08
C ILE A 24 -8.89 12.14 16.86
N THR A 25 -9.36 12.72 15.75
CA THR A 25 -9.26 14.18 15.53
C THR A 25 -10.02 14.95 16.58
N LEU A 26 -11.25 14.53 16.92
CA LEU A 26 -12.02 15.14 17.98
C LEU A 26 -11.32 15.02 19.35
N LEU A 27 -10.76 13.86 19.66
CA LEU A 27 -9.97 13.65 20.88
C LEU A 27 -8.69 14.53 20.90
N SER A 28 -8.04 14.71 19.76
CA SER A 28 -6.88 15.60 19.62
C SER A 28 -7.26 17.06 19.84
N CYS A 29 -8.40 17.50 19.30
CA CYS A 29 -8.92 18.85 19.55
C CYS A 29 -9.26 19.06 21.02
N PHE A 30 -9.89 18.09 21.67
CA PHE A 30 -10.16 18.13 23.12
C PHE A 30 -8.87 18.22 23.93
N ALA A 31 -7.87 17.39 23.59
CA ALA A 31 -6.58 17.42 24.28
C ALA A 31 -5.90 18.80 24.13
N LEU A 32 -6.00 19.43 22.96
CA LEU A 32 -5.46 20.79 22.74
C LEU A 32 -6.15 21.84 23.62
N VAL A 33 -7.48 21.75 23.76
CA VAL A 33 -8.24 22.63 24.69
C VAL A 33 -7.74 22.42 26.13
N MET A 34 -7.49 21.18 26.54
CA MET A 34 -6.98 20.87 27.87
C MET A 34 -5.54 21.38 28.10
N VAL A 35 -4.71 21.45 27.06
CA VAL A 35 -3.40 22.12 27.11
C VAL A 35 -3.57 23.59 27.51
N ILE A 36 -4.42 24.32 26.77
CA ILE A 36 -4.65 25.75 27.00
C ILE A 36 -5.25 25.98 28.39
N TYR A 37 -6.25 25.20 28.78
CA TYR A 37 -6.88 25.30 30.09
C TYR A 37 -5.90 25.12 31.25
N ASN A 38 -5.01 24.11 31.18
CA ASN A 38 -4.03 23.85 32.21
C ASN A 38 -2.89 24.90 32.23
N LEU A 39 -2.53 25.48 31.07
CA LEU A 39 -1.61 26.62 31.00
C LEU A 39 -2.16 27.83 31.74
N ILE A 40 -3.44 28.18 31.50
CA ILE A 40 -4.09 29.33 32.21
C ILE A 40 -4.14 29.08 33.72
N LYS A 41 -4.33 27.83 34.14
CA LYS A 41 -4.33 27.48 35.59
C LYS A 41 -2.93 27.35 36.23
N GLY A 42 -1.86 27.50 35.45
CA GLY A 42 -0.48 27.33 35.95
C GLY A 42 -0.09 25.87 36.20
N SER A 43 -0.87 24.92 35.73
CA SER A 43 -0.61 23.47 35.89
C SER A 43 0.25 22.92 34.77
N TYR A 44 1.51 23.33 34.71
CA TYR A 44 2.42 23.06 33.59
C TYR A 44 2.64 21.56 33.31
N LEU A 45 2.72 20.73 34.34
CA LEU A 45 2.91 19.29 34.20
C LEU A 45 1.73 18.63 33.44
N PHE A 46 0.50 18.97 33.83
CA PHE A 46 -0.69 18.46 33.15
C PHE A 46 -0.82 19.02 31.73
N SER A 47 -0.44 20.28 31.52
CA SER A 47 -0.38 20.86 30.18
C SER A 47 0.60 20.10 29.26
N ALA A 48 1.80 19.77 29.76
CA ALA A 48 2.77 18.99 29.02
C ALA A 48 2.26 17.58 28.66
N ALA A 49 1.58 16.91 29.60
CA ALA A 49 0.99 15.60 29.35
C ALA A 49 -0.08 15.63 28.23
N TRP A 50 -0.98 16.62 28.26
CA TRP A 50 -1.99 16.81 27.21
C TRP A 50 -1.37 17.21 25.87
N PHE A 51 -0.28 17.97 25.87
CA PHE A 51 0.45 18.33 24.67
C PHE A 51 1.05 17.09 23.98
N ILE A 52 1.66 16.19 24.75
CA ILE A 52 2.18 14.91 24.25
C ILE A 52 1.03 14.07 23.67
N ALA A 53 -0.11 13.99 24.37
CA ALA A 53 -1.28 13.26 23.88
C ALA A 53 -1.80 13.83 22.53
N THR A 54 -1.80 15.18 22.38
CA THR A 54 -2.17 15.85 21.13
C THR A 54 -1.23 15.48 19.99
N ILE A 55 0.09 15.50 20.24
CA ILE A 55 1.10 15.10 19.23
C ILE A 55 0.88 13.63 18.81
N LEU A 56 0.74 12.72 19.77
CA LEU A 56 0.53 11.29 19.47
C LEU A 56 -0.75 11.05 18.66
N ALA A 57 -1.85 11.70 19.04
CA ALA A 57 -3.12 11.58 18.33
C ALA A 57 -3.04 12.17 16.91
N GLY A 58 -2.45 13.36 16.76
CA GLY A 58 -2.24 14.00 15.46
C GLY A 58 -1.36 13.15 14.53
N THR A 59 -0.27 12.63 15.07
CA THR A 59 0.63 11.70 14.40
C THR A 59 -0.11 10.46 13.89
N TYR A 60 -0.91 9.83 14.75
CA TYR A 60 -1.72 8.67 14.37
C TYR A 60 -2.73 9.00 13.25
N VAL A 61 -3.38 10.18 13.31
CA VAL A 61 -4.30 10.65 12.26
C VAL A 61 -3.57 10.78 10.92
N LEU A 62 -2.38 11.40 10.91
CA LEU A 62 -1.58 11.55 9.69
C LEU A 62 -1.18 10.20 9.08
N ILE A 63 -0.75 9.23 9.90
CA ILE A 63 -0.46 7.87 9.44
C ILE A 63 -1.71 7.26 8.78
N ARG A 64 -2.87 7.35 9.44
CA ARG A 64 -4.10 6.77 8.93
C ARG A 64 -4.56 7.42 7.63
N ILE A 65 -4.51 8.73 7.52
CA ILE A 65 -4.81 9.45 6.29
C ILE A 65 -3.88 8.97 5.18
N ASN A 66 -2.58 8.93 5.44
CA ASN A 66 -1.61 8.45 4.46
C ASN A 66 -1.89 7.00 4.04
N THR A 67 -2.18 6.10 4.97
CA THR A 67 -2.49 4.69 4.66
C THR A 67 -3.75 4.56 3.80
N VAL A 68 -4.77 5.38 4.03
CA VAL A 68 -6.07 5.29 3.32
C VAL A 68 -6.02 5.93 1.93
N TYR A 69 -5.32 7.05 1.79
CA TYR A 69 -5.39 7.88 0.59
C TYR A 69 -4.14 7.83 -0.29
N SER A 70 -3.00 7.39 0.25
CA SER A 70 -1.75 7.34 -0.50
C SER A 70 -1.41 5.97 -1.12
N THR A 71 -2.26 4.96 -0.92
CA THR A 71 -2.14 3.70 -1.66
C THR A 71 -2.42 3.98 -3.13
N TYR A 72 -1.37 3.87 -3.96
CA TYR A 72 -1.45 4.30 -5.34
C TYR A 72 -1.21 3.14 -6.28
N ILE A 73 -2.20 2.87 -7.12
CA ILE A 73 -2.08 2.05 -8.32
C ILE A 73 -2.98 2.66 -9.40
N MET A 74 -2.40 2.96 -10.56
CA MET A 74 -3.07 3.62 -11.66
C MET A 74 -2.50 3.13 -12.99
N THR A 75 -3.28 3.11 -14.03
CA THR A 75 -2.80 2.95 -15.41
C THR A 75 -3.36 4.07 -16.29
N ASP A 76 -2.51 4.59 -17.14
CA ASP A 76 -2.89 5.46 -18.25
C ASP A 76 -2.79 4.70 -19.58
N ARG A 77 -2.56 5.39 -20.70
CA ARG A 77 -2.45 4.77 -22.03
C ARG A 77 -1.12 4.04 -22.25
N VAL A 78 -0.07 4.42 -21.57
CA VAL A 78 1.31 4.02 -21.86
C VAL A 78 1.88 3.17 -20.74
N SER A 79 1.58 3.53 -19.49
CA SER A 79 2.25 3.01 -18.30
C SER A 79 1.27 2.58 -17.21
N ILE A 80 1.78 1.77 -16.30
CA ILE A 80 1.20 1.55 -14.98
C ILE A 80 2.05 2.27 -13.94
N TYR A 81 1.39 2.94 -13.03
CA TYR A 81 2.01 3.64 -11.90
C TYR A 81 1.63 2.91 -10.63
N MET A 82 2.61 2.49 -9.86
CA MET A 82 2.34 1.79 -8.60
C MET A 82 3.41 2.08 -7.55
N LYS A 83 3.03 1.97 -6.29
CA LYS A 83 4.02 1.93 -5.22
C LYS A 83 4.70 0.57 -5.23
N ASN A 84 6.02 0.57 -5.31
CA ASN A 84 6.78 -0.65 -5.17
C ASN A 84 7.16 -0.90 -3.70
N TRP A 85 7.15 -2.14 -3.28
CA TRP A 85 7.65 -2.56 -1.99
C TRP A 85 9.09 -3.06 -2.14
N THR A 86 9.94 -2.61 -1.22
CA THR A 86 11.35 -3.03 -1.20
C THR A 86 11.52 -4.44 -0.64
N ASN A 87 12.78 -4.85 -0.59
CA ASN A 87 13.25 -6.12 -0.08
C ASN A 87 12.66 -6.51 1.29
N ASP A 88 12.35 -5.52 2.12
CA ASP A 88 11.73 -5.74 3.44
C ASP A 88 10.19 -5.79 3.40
N PHE A 89 9.58 -5.83 2.22
CA PHE A 89 8.14 -5.64 2.02
C PHE A 89 7.63 -4.32 2.59
N LEU A 90 8.49 -3.32 2.55
CA LEU A 90 8.19 -1.94 2.91
C LEU A 90 8.09 -1.09 1.63
N PRO A 91 7.40 0.06 1.66
CA PRO A 91 7.43 1.00 0.55
C PRO A 91 8.87 1.36 0.16
N TYR A 92 9.14 1.49 -1.14
CA TYR A 92 10.50 1.69 -1.70
C TYR A 92 11.31 2.82 -1.06
N ASP A 93 10.66 3.86 -0.54
CA ASP A 93 11.30 5.03 0.08
C ASP A 93 11.59 4.86 1.58
N TYR A 94 11.52 3.66 2.09
CA TYR A 94 11.72 3.39 3.50
C TYR A 94 13.21 3.31 3.83
N ASP A 95 13.88 4.46 3.84
CA ASP A 95 15.27 4.54 4.27
C ASP A 95 15.39 4.33 5.79
N ASN A 96 16.33 3.49 6.18
CA ASN A 96 16.51 3.00 7.55
C ASN A 96 16.75 4.10 8.60
N SER A 97 17.21 5.27 8.19
CA SER A 97 17.53 6.38 9.08
C SER A 97 16.36 7.26 9.51
N VAL A 98 15.21 7.20 8.80
CA VAL A 98 14.06 8.09 9.03
C VAL A 98 12.73 7.29 9.07
N LYS A 99 12.79 6.08 9.55
CA LYS A 99 11.70 5.08 9.50
C LYS A 99 10.35 5.55 10.02
N ILE A 100 10.32 6.41 11.01
CA ILE A 100 9.08 6.88 11.62
C ILE A 100 8.53 8.10 10.87
N LEU A 101 9.37 9.04 10.46
CA LEU A 101 8.95 10.29 9.82
C LEU A 101 8.56 10.13 8.35
N SER A 102 9.15 9.20 7.60
CA SER A 102 8.82 8.98 6.19
C SER A 102 7.42 8.37 5.99
N GLU A 103 6.90 7.61 6.96
CA GLU A 103 5.51 7.15 6.94
C GLU A 103 4.52 8.31 7.10
N PHE A 104 4.94 9.41 7.70
CA PHE A 104 4.09 10.58 7.99
C PHE A 104 4.06 11.61 6.87
N ILE A 105 5.02 11.60 5.95
CA ILE A 105 5.09 12.59 4.87
C ILE A 105 4.57 11.97 3.57
N PRO A 106 3.32 12.28 3.14
CA PRO A 106 2.71 11.71 1.93
C PRO A 106 3.52 11.95 0.64
N ALA A 107 4.35 12.98 0.63
CA ALA A 107 5.07 13.48 -0.56
C ALA A 107 6.29 12.63 -0.97
N LYS A 108 6.75 11.68 -0.15
CA LYS A 108 8.00 10.93 -0.40
C LYS A 108 7.85 9.49 -0.89
N THR A 109 6.64 8.98 -1.08
CA THR A 109 6.48 7.62 -1.61
C THR A 109 6.77 7.61 -3.11
N LYS A 110 7.90 6.98 -3.48
CA LYS A 110 8.30 6.82 -4.88
C LYS A 110 7.29 5.93 -5.60
N ILE A 111 6.63 6.53 -6.58
CA ILE A 111 5.77 5.82 -7.49
C ILE A 111 6.68 5.35 -8.63
N VAL A 112 6.65 4.06 -8.91
CA VAL A 112 7.34 3.50 -10.05
C VAL A 112 6.42 3.54 -11.25
N GLU A 113 6.94 4.02 -12.36
CA GLU A 113 6.30 3.98 -13.67
C GLU A 113 6.83 2.78 -14.43
N ILE A 114 5.94 1.95 -14.94
CA ILE A 114 6.28 0.74 -15.71
C ILE A 114 5.52 0.83 -17.04
N PRO A 115 6.22 0.93 -18.18
CA PRO A 115 5.57 0.92 -19.49
C PRO A 115 4.81 -0.39 -19.72
N VAL A 116 3.57 -0.30 -20.19
CA VAL A 116 2.69 -1.48 -20.36
C VAL A 116 3.25 -2.48 -21.37
N ASN A 117 3.96 -2.01 -22.39
CA ASN A 117 4.62 -2.85 -23.39
C ASN A 117 5.84 -3.63 -22.85
N GLU A 118 6.41 -3.22 -21.74
CA GLU A 118 7.51 -3.92 -21.08
C GLU A 118 7.05 -4.99 -20.09
N ILE A 119 5.78 -5.03 -19.76
CA ILE A 119 5.23 -5.99 -18.79
C ILE A 119 5.06 -7.36 -19.44
N SER A 120 5.74 -8.35 -18.92
CA SER A 120 5.62 -9.76 -19.34
C SER A 120 4.54 -10.49 -18.55
N THR A 121 4.47 -10.25 -17.23
CA THR A 121 3.63 -11.03 -16.33
C THR A 121 2.97 -10.15 -15.25
N VAL A 122 1.70 -10.38 -15.01
CA VAL A 122 0.97 -9.82 -13.88
C VAL A 122 0.35 -10.95 -13.06
N LEU A 123 0.66 -11.00 -11.77
CA LEU A 123 0.11 -11.99 -10.85
C LEU A 123 -0.65 -11.30 -9.72
N ILE A 124 -1.80 -11.86 -9.33
CA ILE A 124 -2.54 -11.40 -8.15
C ILE A 124 -2.83 -12.59 -7.24
N GLY A 125 -2.34 -12.55 -6.02
CA GLY A 125 -2.59 -13.61 -5.06
C GLY A 125 -1.68 -13.59 -3.87
N THR A 126 -1.74 -14.67 -3.09
CA THR A 126 -0.90 -14.82 -1.90
C THR A 126 0.58 -14.95 -2.26
N LYS A 127 1.46 -14.66 -1.29
CA LYS A 127 2.92 -14.81 -1.47
C LYS A 127 3.31 -16.20 -2.00
N ASN A 128 2.67 -17.26 -1.52
CA ASN A 128 2.97 -18.63 -1.93
C ASN A 128 2.53 -18.91 -3.37
N PHE A 129 1.43 -18.30 -3.81
CA PHE A 129 0.99 -18.39 -5.19
C PHE A 129 1.99 -17.70 -6.13
N ILE A 130 2.42 -16.50 -5.80
CA ILE A 130 3.40 -15.75 -6.60
C ILE A 130 4.72 -16.52 -6.65
N LYS A 131 5.26 -16.95 -5.49
CA LYS A 131 6.51 -17.72 -5.39
C LYS A 131 6.52 -18.99 -6.27
N ARG A 132 5.36 -19.63 -6.51
CA ARG A 132 5.23 -20.80 -7.38
C ARG A 132 5.13 -20.49 -8.86
N ASN A 133 4.81 -19.27 -9.23
CA ASN A 133 4.56 -18.85 -10.61
C ASN A 133 5.63 -17.92 -11.19
N VAL A 134 6.67 -17.59 -10.40
CA VAL A 134 7.81 -16.79 -10.81
C VAL A 134 9.10 -17.59 -10.73
N ALA A 135 10.14 -17.13 -11.41
CA ALA A 135 11.45 -17.78 -11.37
C ALA A 135 12.05 -17.71 -9.93
N PRO A 136 12.77 -18.76 -9.49
CA PRO A 136 13.30 -18.86 -8.13
C PRO A 136 14.39 -17.85 -7.79
N ASP A 137 14.98 -17.22 -8.78
CA ASP A 137 16.04 -16.22 -8.71
C ASP A 137 15.52 -14.78 -8.67
N THR A 138 14.21 -14.57 -8.77
CA THR A 138 13.61 -13.23 -8.68
C THR A 138 13.83 -12.59 -7.32
N ASP A 139 13.94 -11.28 -7.28
CA ASP A 139 14.12 -10.54 -6.03
C ASP A 139 12.94 -10.73 -5.08
N PHE A 140 11.73 -10.86 -5.61
CA PHE A 140 10.57 -11.22 -4.79
C PHE A 140 10.79 -12.52 -3.99
N VAL A 141 11.29 -13.57 -4.65
CA VAL A 141 11.54 -14.87 -3.98
C VAL A 141 12.66 -14.78 -2.96
N LYS A 142 13.74 -14.05 -3.26
CA LYS A 142 14.84 -13.78 -2.32
C LYS A 142 14.31 -13.07 -1.08
N ASN A 143 13.54 -12.00 -1.27
CA ASN A 143 12.99 -11.19 -0.20
C ASN A 143 11.99 -11.96 0.67
N VAL A 144 11.16 -12.82 0.06
CA VAL A 144 10.28 -13.73 0.82
C VAL A 144 11.09 -14.70 1.67
N LYS A 145 12.17 -15.28 1.14
CA LYS A 145 13.03 -16.18 1.90
C LYS A 145 13.74 -15.49 3.09
N GLU A 146 14.22 -14.27 2.88
CA GLU A 146 14.79 -13.45 3.95
C GLU A 146 13.77 -13.14 5.03
N LEU A 147 12.57 -12.72 4.64
CA LEU A 147 11.50 -12.46 5.58
C LEU A 147 11.10 -13.72 6.36
N GLU A 148 11.04 -14.87 5.71
CA GLU A 148 10.74 -16.16 6.37
C GLU A 148 11.81 -16.55 7.41
N ARG A 149 13.05 -16.14 7.21
CA ARG A 149 14.17 -16.34 8.17
C ARG A 149 14.19 -15.27 9.27
N SER A 150 13.67 -14.10 9.03
CA SER A 150 13.69 -12.99 9.99
C SER A 150 12.89 -13.33 11.26
N LYS A 151 13.20 -12.67 12.37
CA LYS A 151 12.44 -12.77 13.64
C LYS A 151 11.22 -11.85 13.68
N ASP A 152 10.98 -11.07 12.62
CA ASP A 152 9.89 -10.11 12.57
C ASP A 152 8.53 -10.79 12.33
N PHE A 153 7.85 -11.04 13.45
CA PHE A 153 6.53 -11.68 13.47
C PHE A 153 5.47 -10.85 12.74
N TYR A 154 5.50 -9.53 12.86
CA TYR A 154 4.49 -8.65 12.27
C TYR A 154 4.58 -8.64 10.75
N ARG A 155 5.78 -8.52 10.20
CA ARG A 155 6.00 -8.57 8.75
C ARG A 155 5.59 -9.92 8.16
N LYS A 156 5.97 -11.02 8.81
CA LYS A 156 5.56 -12.37 8.39
C LYS A 156 4.06 -12.53 8.33
N ARG A 157 3.35 -12.07 9.37
CA ARG A 157 1.90 -12.14 9.44
C ARG A 157 1.26 -11.30 8.35
N THR A 158 1.72 -10.09 8.17
CA THR A 158 1.20 -9.14 7.20
C THR A 158 1.26 -9.70 5.78
N ILE A 159 2.43 -10.15 5.33
CA ILE A 159 2.59 -10.68 3.97
C ILE A 159 1.88 -12.02 3.76
N THR A 160 1.69 -12.81 4.81
CA THR A 160 1.01 -14.11 4.70
C THR A 160 -0.50 -13.96 4.51
N SER A 161 -1.09 -12.88 5.04
CA SER A 161 -2.53 -12.65 5.02
C SER A 161 -3.02 -11.78 3.86
N MET A 162 -2.12 -11.27 3.02
CA MET A 162 -2.46 -10.31 1.97
C MET A 162 -2.39 -10.92 0.57
N ASP A 163 -3.32 -10.51 -0.29
CA ASP A 163 -3.13 -10.63 -1.73
C ASP A 163 -2.18 -9.52 -2.21
N ILE A 164 -1.22 -9.92 -3.05
CA ILE A 164 -0.17 -9.08 -3.62
C ILE A 164 -0.45 -8.92 -5.10
N PHE A 165 -0.34 -7.70 -5.60
CA PHE A 165 -0.25 -7.38 -7.01
C PHE A 165 1.22 -7.38 -7.38
N TYR A 166 1.59 -8.27 -8.26
CA TYR A 166 2.97 -8.48 -8.73
C TYR A 166 3.02 -8.22 -10.23
N VAL A 167 4.00 -7.46 -10.64
CA VAL A 167 4.29 -7.15 -12.05
C VAL A 167 5.74 -7.53 -12.33
N GLU A 168 5.98 -8.21 -13.43
CA GLU A 168 7.30 -8.56 -13.93
C GLU A 168 7.46 -8.05 -15.36
N THR A 169 8.60 -7.45 -15.66
CA THR A 169 8.95 -6.98 -17.00
C THR A 169 9.65 -8.06 -17.80
N TYR A 170 9.84 -7.85 -19.11
CA TYR A 170 10.64 -8.76 -19.96
C TYR A 170 12.11 -8.83 -19.50
N ASP A 171 12.63 -7.74 -18.91
CA ASP A 171 13.98 -7.68 -18.34
C ASP A 171 14.09 -8.32 -16.95
N ARG A 172 13.02 -9.00 -16.49
CA ARG A 172 12.90 -9.65 -15.19
C ARG A 172 12.95 -8.73 -13.97
N GLU A 173 12.78 -7.44 -14.17
CA GLU A 173 12.52 -6.54 -13.04
C GLU A 173 11.15 -6.85 -12.44
N CYS A 174 11.09 -6.88 -11.13
CA CYS A 174 9.85 -7.18 -10.44
C CYS A 174 9.41 -6.07 -9.49
N TYR A 175 8.11 -5.78 -9.54
CA TYR A 175 7.46 -4.77 -8.74
C TYR A 175 6.24 -5.38 -8.06
N TYR A 176 6.03 -5.09 -6.80
CA TYR A 176 4.92 -5.70 -6.07
C TYR A 176 4.42 -4.83 -4.93
N MET A 177 3.12 -4.91 -4.68
CA MET A 177 2.45 -4.21 -3.58
C MET A 177 1.21 -4.97 -3.11
N PRO A 178 0.77 -4.82 -1.86
CA PRO A 178 -0.45 -5.42 -1.38
C PRO A 178 -1.69 -4.73 -1.97
N VAL A 179 -2.71 -5.52 -2.30
CA VAL A 179 -3.98 -5.01 -2.86
C VAL A 179 -5.19 -5.24 -1.98
N VAL A 180 -5.00 -5.71 -0.77
CA VAL A 180 -6.10 -6.06 0.15
C VAL A 180 -7.07 -4.91 0.43
N ASN A 181 -6.59 -3.69 0.39
CA ASN A 181 -7.35 -2.49 0.70
C ASN A 181 -7.99 -1.82 -0.52
N PHE A 182 -7.78 -2.35 -1.72
CA PHE A 182 -8.32 -1.78 -2.96
C PHE A 182 -9.69 -2.35 -3.32
N ASP A 183 -10.45 -1.58 -4.09
CA ASP A 183 -11.66 -2.08 -4.70
C ASP A 183 -11.30 -3.08 -5.80
N THR A 184 -11.81 -4.30 -5.68
CA THR A 184 -11.59 -5.38 -6.64
C THR A 184 -12.00 -5.01 -8.07
N LYS A 185 -13.06 -4.21 -8.22
CA LYS A 185 -13.54 -3.77 -9.54
C LYS A 185 -12.54 -2.83 -10.21
N ASP A 186 -11.90 -1.94 -9.45
CA ASP A 186 -10.92 -1.00 -9.99
C ASP A 186 -9.62 -1.72 -10.38
N ILE A 187 -9.14 -2.66 -9.54
CA ILE A 187 -8.00 -3.53 -9.91
C ILE A 187 -8.33 -4.35 -11.17
N THR A 188 -9.54 -4.89 -11.26
CA THR A 188 -10.01 -5.61 -12.45
C THR A 188 -9.93 -4.75 -13.72
N LYS A 189 -10.37 -3.48 -13.65
CA LYS A 189 -10.29 -2.54 -14.77
C LYS A 189 -8.85 -2.25 -15.17
N ILE A 190 -7.95 -2.10 -14.19
CA ILE A 190 -6.52 -1.89 -14.46
C ILE A 190 -5.94 -3.07 -15.21
N VAL A 191 -6.14 -4.30 -14.72
CA VAL A 191 -5.66 -5.51 -15.40
C VAL A 191 -6.23 -5.62 -16.81
N GLN A 192 -7.52 -5.37 -16.99
CA GLN A 192 -8.14 -5.38 -18.31
C GLN A 192 -7.57 -4.31 -19.24
N ALA A 193 -7.24 -3.13 -18.71
CA ALA A 193 -6.61 -2.07 -19.48
C ALA A 193 -5.19 -2.46 -19.93
N ILE A 194 -4.43 -3.13 -19.08
CA ILE A 194 -3.11 -3.67 -19.41
C ILE A 194 -3.23 -4.77 -20.47
N GLN A 195 -4.12 -5.75 -20.28
CA GLN A 195 -4.34 -6.85 -21.22
C GLN A 195 -4.78 -6.40 -22.62
N ARG A 196 -5.57 -5.33 -22.72
CA ARG A 196 -5.99 -4.76 -24.01
C ARG A 196 -4.84 -4.14 -24.79
N ARG A 197 -3.82 -3.65 -24.10
CA ARG A 197 -2.68 -2.95 -24.69
C ARG A 197 -1.48 -3.86 -24.91
N ASN A 198 -1.38 -4.88 -24.09
CA ASN A 198 -0.36 -5.91 -24.18
C ASN A 198 -1.07 -7.29 -24.28
N PRO A 199 -1.38 -7.76 -25.49
CA PRO A 199 -2.08 -9.05 -25.70
C PRO A 199 -1.26 -10.25 -25.24
N ASP A 200 0.09 -10.13 -25.21
CA ASP A 200 1.00 -11.21 -24.84
C ASP A 200 1.19 -11.32 -23.33
N LEU A 201 0.56 -10.42 -22.57
CA LEU A 201 0.63 -10.40 -21.11
C LEU A 201 0.17 -11.72 -20.50
N ILE A 202 1.03 -12.33 -19.68
CA ILE A 202 0.66 -13.48 -18.86
C ILE A 202 -0.05 -12.98 -17.61
N PHE A 203 -1.35 -13.27 -17.50
CA PHE A 203 -2.11 -12.97 -16.29
C PHE A 203 -2.53 -14.23 -15.56
N LYS A 204 -2.19 -14.33 -14.24
CA LYS A 204 -2.65 -15.42 -13.36
C LYS A 204 -3.12 -14.87 -12.02
N SER A 205 -4.12 -15.51 -11.40
CA SER A 205 -4.57 -15.15 -10.07
C SER A 205 -5.01 -16.36 -9.24
N SER A 206 -4.67 -16.37 -7.96
CA SER A 206 -5.21 -17.32 -6.98
C SER A 206 -6.53 -16.85 -6.37
N SER A 207 -6.81 -15.55 -6.42
CA SER A 207 -8.01 -14.97 -5.84
C SER A 207 -9.23 -15.22 -6.72
N LYS A 208 -10.31 -15.74 -6.11
CA LYS A 208 -11.59 -15.98 -6.80
C LYS A 208 -12.15 -14.72 -7.48
N ALA A 209 -11.90 -13.56 -6.89
CA ALA A 209 -12.37 -12.27 -7.36
C ALA A 209 -11.82 -11.91 -8.76
N TYR A 210 -10.60 -12.35 -9.07
CA TYR A 210 -9.94 -12.02 -10.35
C TYR A 210 -9.92 -13.18 -11.35
N ARG A 211 -10.44 -14.37 -11.00
CA ARG A 211 -10.45 -15.55 -11.91
C ARG A 211 -11.18 -15.30 -13.22
N LYS A 212 -12.21 -14.46 -13.21
CA LYS A 212 -12.97 -14.12 -14.43
C LYS A 212 -12.11 -13.40 -15.49
N LEU A 213 -10.97 -12.84 -15.11
CA LEU A 213 -10.03 -12.20 -16.04
C LEU A 213 -9.17 -13.21 -16.82
N MET A 214 -9.02 -14.44 -16.30
CA MET A 214 -8.23 -15.51 -16.92
C MET A 214 -8.97 -16.23 -18.05
N VAL A 215 -10.29 -16.05 -18.17
CA VAL A 215 -11.18 -16.87 -19.04
C VAL A 215 -11.37 -16.25 -20.44
N LYS A 216 -10.75 -15.12 -20.76
CA LYS A 216 -10.86 -14.50 -22.09
C LYS A 216 -9.58 -14.70 -22.90
N ARG A 217 -9.39 -15.90 -23.38
CA ARG A 217 -8.65 -16.22 -24.61
C ARG A 217 -9.51 -17.10 -25.49
#